data_04f534476df812b67c4595fd9b7f5fac
#
_entry.id   04f534476df812b67c4595fd9b7f5fac
#
_cell.length_a   1.000
_cell.length_b   1.000
_cell.length_c   1.000
_cell.angle_alpha   90.00
_cell.angle_beta   90.00
_cell.angle_gamma   90.00
#
_symmetry.space_group_name_H-M   'P 1'
#
loop_
_entity.id
_entity.type
_entity.pdbx_description
1 polymer ?
#
loop_
_entity_poly.entity_id
_entity_poly.type
_entity_poly.pdbx_seq_one_letter_code
_entity_poly.pdbx_strand_id
1 'polypeptide(L)'
;MILFRKSKKILTLVVVFSLSISVNASYIFIPMDKNQQNHLKAYGIAYYAIERDIKVDWLLNYQGGSFLIKQNLDIEKECKLRNVSYNIIADIQSTIILQSISSPEVNQDVVRLEKAPKIAIYSPKNKQPWDDAVTMALSYAEIPYEVIYDTEVLNNLLPIYDWLHLHHEDFTGQYGKFYSSFKNATWYKENKKESEKLAKELGYNKVSKSKLAVAKKIKEFVYSGGFLF
;
A
#
# COMPACT_ATOMS: atom_id res chain seq x y z
N MET A 1 60.73 32.48 26.97
CA MET A 1 59.53 31.79 27.55
C MET A 1 58.23 32.05 26.79
N ILE A 2 58.30 32.24 25.46
CA ILE A 2 57.10 32.57 24.61
C ILE A 2 56.75 31.49 23.54
N LEU A 3 57.70 30.61 23.26
CA LEU A 3 57.47 29.57 22.18
C LEU A 3 56.63 28.34 22.58
N PHE A 4 56.55 28.01 23.88
CA PHE A 4 55.79 26.84 24.36
C PHE A 4 54.29 27.08 24.48
N ARG A 5 53.81 28.34 24.45
CA ARG A 5 52.41 28.66 24.63
C ARG A 5 51.56 28.56 23.29
N LYS A 6 52.26 28.69 22.12
CA LYS A 6 51.62 28.57 20.81
C LYS A 6 51.40 27.11 20.39
N SER A 7 52.27 26.20 20.79
CA SER A 7 52.16 24.77 20.47
C SER A 7 50.94 24.09 21.10
N LYS A 8 50.56 24.43 22.33
CA LYS A 8 49.40 23.87 23.02
C LYS A 8 48.06 24.25 22.36
N LYS A 9 47.95 25.47 21.81
CA LYS A 9 46.74 25.94 21.14
C LYS A 9 46.52 25.26 19.77
N ILE A 10 47.58 24.96 19.05
CA ILE A 10 47.57 24.26 17.78
C ILE A 10 47.20 22.79 18.01
N LEU A 11 47.70 22.14 19.04
CA LEU A 11 47.38 20.76 19.39
C LEU A 11 45.92 20.60 19.80
N THR A 12 45.35 21.58 20.55
CA THR A 12 43.93 21.56 20.93
C THR A 12 43.03 21.77 19.72
N LEU A 13 43.41 22.58 18.72
CA LEU A 13 42.64 22.78 17.49
C LEU A 13 42.63 21.53 16.62
N VAL A 14 43.72 20.80 16.52
CA VAL A 14 43.84 19.55 15.75
C VAL A 14 43.00 18.43 16.39
N VAL A 15 42.95 18.34 17.72
CA VAL A 15 42.13 17.33 18.43
C VAL A 15 40.63 17.62 18.31
N VAL A 16 40.21 18.88 18.26
CA VAL A 16 38.78 19.24 18.04
C VAL A 16 38.35 18.97 16.60
N PHE A 17 39.23 19.06 15.62
CA PHE A 17 38.91 18.78 14.21
C PHE A 17 38.84 17.27 13.88
N SER A 18 39.49 16.42 14.70
CA SER A 18 39.44 14.96 14.51
C SER A 18 38.18 14.28 15.12
N LEU A 19 37.33 15.03 15.81
CA LEU A 19 35.98 14.56 16.25
C LEU A 19 34.90 14.86 15.24
N SER A 20 35.19 14.77 13.95
CA SER A 20 34.16 14.67 12.91
C SER A 20 33.45 13.34 13.11
N ILE A 21 32.37 13.33 13.89
CA ILE A 21 31.44 12.21 13.95
C ILE A 21 30.89 12.09 12.55
N SER A 22 31.41 11.14 11.78
CA SER A 22 30.78 10.70 10.54
C SER A 22 29.44 10.16 10.93
N VAL A 23 28.38 10.94 10.79
CA VAL A 23 27.00 10.44 10.81
C VAL A 23 26.91 9.54 9.58
N ASN A 24 27.22 8.26 9.76
CA ASN A 24 27.02 7.27 8.72
C ASN A 24 25.50 7.16 8.55
N ALA A 25 24.98 7.70 7.45
CA ALA A 25 23.62 7.40 7.05
C ALA A 25 23.53 5.89 6.84
N SER A 26 22.48 5.30 7.36
CA SER A 26 22.21 3.87 7.26
C SER A 26 20.83 3.66 6.67
N TYR A 27 20.63 2.51 6.06
CA TYR A 27 19.36 2.11 5.46
C TYR A 27 18.89 0.79 6.05
N ILE A 28 17.59 0.65 6.12
CA ILE A 28 16.90 -0.62 6.34
C ILE A 28 16.71 -1.24 4.96
N PHE A 29 17.32 -2.38 4.73
CA PHE A 29 17.15 -3.20 3.53
C PHE A 29 16.24 -4.38 3.86
N ILE A 30 15.09 -4.48 3.19
CA ILE A 30 14.11 -5.55 3.36
C ILE A 30 14.16 -6.43 2.11
N PRO A 31 14.83 -7.59 2.16
CA PRO A 31 14.87 -8.53 1.03
C PRO A 31 13.47 -9.11 0.79
N MET A 32 13.17 -9.44 -0.48
CA MET A 32 11.91 -10.06 -0.88
C MET A 32 12.13 -11.44 -1.56
N ASP A 33 13.34 -11.97 -1.44
CA ASP A 33 13.70 -13.31 -1.90
C ASP A 33 13.38 -14.38 -0.82
N LYS A 34 13.94 -15.58 -0.98
CA LYS A 34 13.78 -16.71 -0.04
C LYS A 34 14.21 -16.43 1.40
N ASN A 35 14.95 -15.35 1.65
CA ASN A 35 15.40 -14.96 2.99
C ASN A 35 14.31 -14.18 3.75
N GLN A 36 13.25 -13.73 3.06
CA GLN A 36 12.13 -13.08 3.70
C GLN A 36 11.21 -14.11 4.37
N GLN A 37 10.98 -13.93 5.67
CA GLN A 37 10.08 -14.79 6.43
C GLN A 37 8.60 -14.44 6.17
N ASN A 38 8.31 -13.16 5.90
CA ASN A 38 6.94 -12.70 5.75
C ASN A 38 6.79 -11.62 4.67
N HIS A 39 6.65 -12.06 3.42
CA HIS A 39 6.56 -11.18 2.26
C HIS A 39 5.37 -10.21 2.33
N LEU A 40 4.17 -10.68 2.69
CA LEU A 40 2.99 -9.80 2.75
C LEU A 40 3.15 -8.71 3.82
N LYS A 41 3.70 -9.06 4.99
CA LYS A 41 3.99 -8.07 6.03
C LYS A 41 5.08 -7.08 5.59
N ALA A 42 6.03 -7.49 4.75
CA ALA A 42 7.05 -6.58 4.20
C ALA A 42 6.42 -5.49 3.33
N TYR A 43 5.41 -5.81 2.50
CA TYR A 43 4.61 -4.79 1.81
C TYR A 43 3.87 -3.87 2.81
N GLY A 44 3.35 -4.44 3.90
CA GLY A 44 2.73 -3.66 4.98
C GLY A 44 3.72 -2.70 5.66
N ILE A 45 4.99 -3.09 5.83
CA ILE A 45 6.04 -2.18 6.34
C ILE A 45 6.31 -1.03 5.36
N ALA A 46 6.39 -1.33 4.05
CA ALA A 46 6.56 -0.29 3.04
C ALA A 46 5.38 0.69 3.06
N TYR A 47 4.14 0.20 3.13
CA TYR A 47 2.95 1.03 3.27
C TYR A 47 2.99 1.88 4.55
N TYR A 48 3.30 1.28 5.70
CA TYR A 48 3.43 1.96 6.99
C TYR A 48 4.44 3.11 6.95
N ALA A 49 5.56 2.92 6.23
CA ALA A 49 6.58 3.95 6.06
C ALA A 49 6.04 5.14 5.24
N ILE A 50 5.48 4.88 4.05
CA ILE A 50 4.99 5.96 3.16
C ILE A 50 3.77 6.68 3.73
N GLU A 51 2.93 6.03 4.54
CA GLU A 51 1.82 6.67 5.28
C GLU A 51 2.33 7.72 6.29
N ARG A 52 3.59 7.63 6.69
CA ARG A 52 4.29 8.55 7.63
C ARG A 52 5.29 9.45 6.95
N ASP A 53 5.11 9.69 5.64
CA ASP A 53 6.00 10.52 4.81
C ASP A 53 7.45 10.03 4.76
N ILE A 54 7.72 8.76 5.12
CA ILE A 54 9.03 8.13 4.98
C ILE A 54 9.10 7.50 3.59
N LYS A 55 9.98 8.04 2.75
CA LYS A 55 10.19 7.54 1.39
C LYS A 55 10.75 6.14 1.37
N VAL A 56 10.25 5.31 0.47
CA VAL A 56 10.68 3.93 0.26
C VAL A 56 11.14 3.78 -1.18
N ASP A 57 12.34 3.29 -1.40
CA ASP A 57 12.78 2.87 -2.72
C ASP A 57 12.44 1.38 -2.90
N TRP A 58 11.57 1.10 -3.87
CA TRP A 58 11.21 -0.26 -4.27
C TRP A 58 12.16 -0.70 -5.38
N LEU A 59 12.99 -1.69 -5.09
CA LEU A 59 14.04 -2.20 -5.98
C LEU A 59 13.45 -3.35 -6.81
N LEU A 60 12.85 -3.00 -7.94
CA LEU A 60 12.17 -3.96 -8.83
C LEU A 60 13.14 -5.04 -9.31
N ASN A 61 12.75 -6.29 -9.18
CA ASN A 61 13.50 -7.50 -9.54
C ASN A 61 14.86 -7.67 -8.83
N TYR A 62 15.25 -6.78 -7.93
CA TYR A 62 16.43 -6.97 -7.10
C TYR A 62 16.06 -7.75 -5.84
N GLN A 63 16.64 -8.96 -5.66
CA GLN A 63 16.32 -9.89 -4.57
C GLN A 63 14.79 -10.05 -4.33
N GLY A 64 14.05 -10.30 -5.41
CA GLY A 64 12.61 -10.53 -5.36
C GLY A 64 11.74 -9.26 -5.32
N GLY A 65 12.31 -8.07 -5.52
CA GLY A 65 11.60 -6.79 -5.43
C GLY A 65 11.70 -6.15 -4.04
N SER A 66 12.90 -6.03 -3.53
CA SER A 66 13.26 -5.57 -2.18
C SER A 66 12.89 -4.12 -1.91
N PHE A 67 12.84 -3.73 -0.63
CA PHE A 67 12.65 -2.35 -0.22
C PHE A 67 13.90 -1.79 0.44
N LEU A 68 14.19 -0.51 0.16
CA LEU A 68 15.26 0.26 0.78
C LEU A 68 14.66 1.51 1.42
N ILE A 69 14.85 1.66 2.74
CA ILE A 69 14.27 2.73 3.54
C ILE A 69 15.38 3.38 4.34
N LYS A 70 15.42 4.71 4.43
CA LYS A 70 16.38 5.38 5.32
C LYS A 70 16.16 4.89 6.74
N GLN A 71 17.24 4.61 7.47
CA GLN A 71 17.17 4.06 8.82
C GLN A 71 16.25 4.90 9.73
N ASN A 72 15.31 4.21 10.35
CA ASN A 72 14.31 4.78 11.25
C ASN A 72 13.96 3.76 12.32
N LEU A 73 14.01 4.14 13.59
CA LEU A 73 13.79 3.23 14.72
C LEU A 73 12.37 2.69 14.78
N ASP A 74 11.36 3.46 14.34
CA ASP A 74 9.98 3.01 14.32
C ASP A 74 9.79 1.92 13.26
N ILE A 75 10.41 2.07 12.07
CA ILE A 75 10.38 1.05 11.02
C ILE A 75 11.09 -0.22 11.47
N GLU A 76 12.24 -0.11 12.14
CA GLU A 76 12.93 -1.28 12.70
C GLU A 76 12.07 -2.01 13.74
N LYS A 77 11.38 -1.26 14.59
CA LYS A 77 10.45 -1.81 15.58
C LYS A 77 9.30 -2.56 14.90
N GLU A 78 8.68 -1.95 13.87
CA GLU A 78 7.60 -2.58 13.11
C GLU A 78 8.07 -3.85 12.37
N CYS A 79 9.26 -3.84 11.78
CA CYS A 79 9.83 -5.06 11.19
C CYS A 79 9.93 -6.20 12.21
N LYS A 80 10.42 -5.90 13.42
CA LYS A 80 10.50 -6.91 14.51
C LYS A 80 9.12 -7.40 14.95
N LEU A 81 8.18 -6.49 15.17
CA LEU A 81 6.82 -6.83 15.63
C LEU A 81 6.07 -7.69 14.63
N ARG A 82 6.26 -7.43 13.32
CA ARG A 82 5.58 -8.15 12.23
C ARG A 82 6.37 -9.34 11.70
N ASN A 83 7.51 -9.67 12.33
CA ASN A 83 8.39 -10.76 11.90
C ASN A 83 8.85 -10.63 10.44
N VAL A 84 9.24 -9.42 10.05
CA VAL A 84 9.79 -9.10 8.73
C VAL A 84 11.30 -9.12 8.80
N SER A 85 11.95 -9.92 7.95
CA SER A 85 13.40 -9.97 7.85
C SER A 85 13.95 -8.67 7.26
N TYR A 86 14.96 -8.08 7.88
CA TYR A 86 15.63 -6.88 7.39
C TYR A 86 17.10 -6.84 7.80
N ASN A 87 17.88 -6.03 7.10
CA ASN A 87 19.28 -5.75 7.41
C ASN A 87 19.50 -4.25 7.51
N ILE A 88 20.33 -3.84 8.45
CA ILE A 88 20.86 -2.47 8.45
C ILE A 88 22.12 -2.44 7.62
N ILE A 89 22.12 -1.61 6.58
CA ILE A 89 23.25 -1.45 5.67
C ILE A 89 23.78 -0.01 5.69
N ALA A 90 25.08 0.15 5.49
CA ALA A 90 25.71 1.46 5.41
C ALA A 90 25.33 2.17 4.09
N ASP A 91 25.43 3.49 4.07
CA ASP A 91 25.16 4.34 2.89
C ASP A 91 25.95 3.91 1.65
N ILE A 92 27.22 3.55 1.84
CA ILE A 92 28.04 3.05 0.73
C ILE A 92 27.49 1.75 0.12
N GLN A 93 26.93 0.86 0.93
CA GLN A 93 26.32 -0.38 0.45
C GLN A 93 25.02 -0.10 -0.31
N SER A 94 24.19 0.82 0.19
CA SER A 94 22.98 1.24 -0.53
C SER A 94 23.32 1.85 -1.89
N THR A 95 24.37 2.68 -1.95
CA THR A 95 24.87 3.28 -3.20
C THR A 95 25.33 2.21 -4.19
N ILE A 96 26.07 1.21 -3.76
CA ILE A 96 26.52 0.09 -4.60
C ILE A 96 25.32 -0.68 -5.16
N ILE A 97 24.31 -0.96 -4.33
CA ILE A 97 23.07 -1.63 -4.76
C ILE A 97 22.37 -0.81 -5.86
N LEU A 98 22.14 0.49 -5.61
CA LEU A 98 21.46 1.36 -6.56
C LEU A 98 22.22 1.49 -7.89
N GLN A 99 23.56 1.57 -7.83
CA GLN A 99 24.39 1.56 -9.04
C GLN A 99 24.31 0.24 -9.82
N SER A 100 24.27 -0.90 -9.11
CA SER A 100 24.14 -2.20 -9.77
C SER A 100 22.79 -2.36 -10.50
N ILE A 101 21.71 -1.83 -9.93
CA ILE A 101 20.36 -1.82 -10.53
C ILE A 101 20.31 -0.92 -11.75
N SER A 102 21.04 0.19 -11.75
CA SER A 102 21.05 1.17 -12.86
C SER A 102 21.79 0.67 -14.10
N SER A 103 22.41 -0.51 -14.07
CA SER A 103 23.08 -1.09 -15.24
C SER A 103 22.06 -1.46 -16.32
N PRO A 104 22.23 -1.04 -17.58
CA PRO A 104 21.30 -1.35 -18.67
C PRO A 104 21.22 -2.83 -19.04
N GLU A 105 22.16 -3.64 -18.53
CA GLU A 105 22.24 -5.09 -18.80
C GLU A 105 21.33 -5.91 -17.86
N VAL A 106 20.84 -5.31 -16.78
CA VAL A 106 19.97 -6.01 -15.81
C VAL A 106 18.52 -5.56 -15.99
N ASN A 107 17.58 -6.50 -15.86
CA ASN A 107 16.15 -6.21 -15.88
C ASN A 107 15.68 -5.80 -14.47
N GLN A 108 16.22 -4.68 -13.98
CA GLN A 108 15.93 -4.13 -12.64
C GLN A 108 15.68 -2.63 -12.75
N ASP A 109 14.94 -2.08 -11.79
CA ASP A 109 14.67 -0.64 -11.72
C ASP A 109 14.44 -0.20 -10.27
N VAL A 110 14.46 1.09 -10.02
CA VAL A 110 14.17 1.70 -8.72
C VAL A 110 12.95 2.60 -8.83
N VAL A 111 11.88 2.24 -8.14
CA VAL A 111 10.67 3.05 -8.04
C VAL A 111 10.59 3.67 -6.66
N ARG A 112 10.60 4.99 -6.59
CA ARG A 112 10.39 5.71 -5.33
C ARG A 112 8.91 5.80 -4.98
N LEU A 113 8.54 5.21 -3.85
CA LEU A 113 7.21 5.29 -3.28
C LEU A 113 7.15 6.49 -2.33
N GLU A 114 6.25 7.42 -2.62
CA GLU A 114 6.17 8.70 -1.88
C GLU A 114 4.83 8.92 -1.20
N LYS A 115 3.77 8.26 -1.67
CA LYS A 115 2.39 8.44 -1.16
C LYS A 115 1.71 7.09 -0.95
N ALA A 116 1.16 6.89 0.24
CA ALA A 116 0.31 5.74 0.53
C ALA A 116 -1.05 5.89 -0.17
N PRO A 117 -1.48 4.92 -1.00
CA PRO A 117 -2.78 5.00 -1.65
C PRO A 117 -3.91 4.81 -0.62
N LYS A 118 -4.99 5.58 -0.77
CA LYS A 118 -6.26 5.30 -0.09
C LYS A 118 -7.02 4.24 -0.86
N ILE A 119 -7.33 3.14 -0.20
CA ILE A 119 -7.90 1.94 -0.81
C ILE A 119 -9.37 1.82 -0.43
N ALA A 120 -10.24 1.65 -1.42
CA ALA A 120 -11.63 1.28 -1.23
C ALA A 120 -11.90 -0.12 -1.79
N ILE A 121 -12.72 -0.88 -1.07
CA ILE A 121 -13.25 -2.17 -1.50
C ILE A 121 -14.75 -1.99 -1.74
N TYR A 122 -15.20 -2.25 -2.98
CA TYR A 122 -16.62 -2.20 -3.31
C TYR A 122 -17.28 -3.53 -2.96
N SER A 123 -18.06 -3.53 -1.88
CA SER A 123 -18.78 -4.72 -1.39
C SER A 123 -20.02 -4.31 -0.59
N PRO A 124 -21.10 -5.10 -0.58
CA PRO A 124 -22.26 -4.87 0.28
C PRO A 124 -21.85 -4.86 1.75
N LYS A 125 -22.39 -3.91 2.53
CA LYS A 125 -22.05 -3.74 3.95
C LYS A 125 -22.51 -4.90 4.85
N ASN A 126 -23.51 -5.65 4.42
CA ASN A 126 -24.03 -6.84 5.13
C ASN A 126 -23.27 -8.13 4.82
N LYS A 127 -22.32 -8.07 3.89
CA LYS A 127 -21.42 -9.17 3.56
C LYS A 127 -19.99 -8.67 3.73
N GLN A 128 -19.23 -9.36 4.56
CA GLN A 128 -17.81 -9.08 4.61
C GLN A 128 -17.12 -9.80 3.45
N PRO A 129 -16.14 -9.18 2.80
CA PRO A 129 -15.39 -9.76 1.68
C PRO A 129 -14.32 -10.76 2.17
N TRP A 130 -14.67 -11.68 3.06
CA TRP A 130 -13.70 -12.59 3.71
C TRP A 130 -13.23 -13.73 2.80
N ASP A 131 -13.87 -13.97 1.69
CA ASP A 131 -13.47 -14.93 0.66
C ASP A 131 -12.64 -14.29 -0.47
N ASP A 132 -12.41 -12.98 -0.40
CA ASP A 132 -11.61 -12.24 -1.36
C ASP A 132 -10.12 -12.26 -0.98
N ALA A 133 -9.29 -12.82 -1.85
CA ALA A 133 -7.85 -12.91 -1.65
C ALA A 133 -7.19 -11.53 -1.46
N VAL A 134 -7.68 -10.48 -2.11
CA VAL A 134 -7.13 -9.12 -2.00
C VAL A 134 -7.37 -8.56 -0.61
N THR A 135 -8.60 -8.65 -0.10
CA THR A 135 -8.92 -8.18 1.26
C THR A 135 -8.21 -8.99 2.34
N MET A 136 -8.06 -10.30 2.12
CA MET A 136 -7.27 -11.15 3.02
C MET A 136 -5.80 -10.74 3.04
N ALA A 137 -5.20 -10.47 1.87
CA ALA A 137 -3.82 -10.03 1.75
C ALA A 137 -3.61 -8.64 2.40
N LEU A 138 -4.49 -7.67 2.14
CA LEU A 138 -4.44 -6.34 2.76
C LEU A 138 -4.57 -6.42 4.28
N SER A 139 -5.54 -7.19 4.78
CA SER A 139 -5.74 -7.38 6.22
C SER A 139 -4.54 -8.06 6.88
N TYR A 140 -4.00 -9.11 6.26
CA TYR A 140 -2.82 -9.78 6.77
C TYR A 140 -1.58 -8.86 6.75
N ALA A 141 -1.40 -8.08 5.69
CA ALA A 141 -0.33 -7.10 5.57
C ALA A 141 -0.50 -5.89 6.50
N GLU A 142 -1.66 -5.74 7.14
CA GLU A 142 -2.05 -4.56 7.94
C GLU A 142 -2.05 -3.27 7.12
N ILE A 143 -2.51 -3.36 5.86
CA ILE A 143 -2.75 -2.23 4.98
C ILE A 143 -4.21 -1.82 5.11
N PRO A 144 -4.52 -0.58 5.54
CA PRO A 144 -5.88 -0.13 5.76
C PRO A 144 -6.65 0.01 4.44
N TYR A 145 -7.94 -0.32 4.49
CA TYR A 145 -8.89 -0.09 3.41
C TYR A 145 -10.27 0.25 3.97
N GLU A 146 -11.12 0.85 3.17
CA GLU A 146 -12.51 1.16 3.52
C GLU A 146 -13.46 0.37 2.63
N VAL A 147 -14.54 -0.16 3.23
CA VAL A 147 -15.60 -0.84 2.47
C VAL A 147 -16.65 0.18 2.08
N ILE A 148 -16.88 0.33 0.78
CA ILE A 148 -17.88 1.21 0.19
C ILE A 148 -18.85 0.41 -0.68
N TYR A 149 -20.03 0.96 -0.92
CA TYR A 149 -21.03 0.33 -1.80
C TYR A 149 -21.78 1.39 -2.62
N ASP A 150 -22.93 1.04 -3.16
CA ASP A 150 -23.74 1.88 -4.06
C ASP A 150 -23.95 3.29 -3.51
N THR A 151 -24.25 3.41 -2.22
CA THR A 151 -24.52 4.71 -1.57
C THR A 151 -23.33 5.65 -1.65
N GLU A 152 -22.17 5.18 -1.26
CA GLU A 152 -20.94 5.99 -1.25
C GLU A 152 -20.54 6.38 -2.67
N VAL A 153 -20.62 5.44 -3.62
CA VAL A 153 -20.31 5.67 -5.03
C VAL A 153 -21.23 6.72 -5.65
N LEU A 154 -22.55 6.61 -5.44
CA LEU A 154 -23.51 7.54 -5.99
C LEU A 154 -23.49 8.90 -5.30
N ASN A 155 -23.03 8.98 -4.06
CA ASN A 155 -22.76 10.23 -3.34
C ASN A 155 -21.41 10.87 -3.70
N ASN A 156 -20.75 10.40 -4.77
CA ASN A 156 -19.49 10.94 -5.29
C ASN A 156 -18.29 10.83 -4.31
N LEU A 157 -18.21 9.79 -3.48
CA LEU A 157 -17.08 9.60 -2.57
C LEU A 157 -15.85 8.95 -3.25
N LEU A 158 -15.99 8.37 -4.46
CA LEU A 158 -14.86 7.75 -5.16
C LEU A 158 -13.61 8.65 -5.31
N PRO A 159 -13.72 9.97 -5.57
CA PRO A 159 -12.55 10.82 -5.74
C PRO A 159 -11.63 10.96 -4.52
N ILE A 160 -12.06 10.52 -3.32
CA ILE A 160 -11.20 10.54 -2.13
C ILE A 160 -10.26 9.35 -2.06
N TYR A 161 -10.47 8.32 -2.91
CA TYR A 161 -9.65 7.13 -2.98
C TYR A 161 -8.72 7.18 -4.19
N ASP A 162 -7.58 6.48 -4.07
CA ASP A 162 -6.63 6.29 -5.16
C ASP A 162 -6.84 4.94 -5.86
N TRP A 163 -7.30 3.93 -5.13
CA TRP A 163 -7.53 2.56 -5.60
C TRP A 163 -8.92 2.05 -5.20
N LEU A 164 -9.66 1.53 -6.18
CA LEU A 164 -10.91 0.80 -5.99
C LEU A 164 -10.72 -0.66 -6.37
N HIS A 165 -10.99 -1.57 -5.43
CA HIS A 165 -11.08 -3.00 -5.68
C HIS A 165 -12.54 -3.43 -5.80
N LEU A 166 -12.87 -4.16 -6.88
CA LEU A 166 -14.21 -4.70 -7.12
C LEU A 166 -14.27 -6.16 -6.68
N HIS A 167 -15.01 -6.42 -5.61
CA HIS A 167 -15.25 -7.77 -5.13
C HIS A 167 -16.52 -8.35 -5.79
N HIS A 168 -16.38 -9.35 -6.64
CA HIS A 168 -17.41 -10.22 -7.26
C HIS A 168 -18.88 -9.74 -7.31
N GLU A 169 -19.12 -8.47 -7.58
CA GLU A 169 -20.46 -7.89 -7.56
C GLU A 169 -21.16 -7.95 -8.93
N ASP A 170 -22.48 -8.21 -8.90
CA ASP A 170 -23.32 -8.17 -10.09
C ASP A 170 -23.75 -6.73 -10.43
N PHE A 171 -23.01 -6.08 -11.31
CA PHE A 171 -23.33 -4.74 -11.81
C PHE A 171 -24.52 -4.72 -12.79
N THR A 172 -25.02 -5.87 -13.22
CA THR A 172 -26.22 -5.91 -14.09
C THR A 172 -27.51 -5.71 -13.29
N GLY A 173 -27.50 -6.12 -12.02
CA GLY A 173 -28.67 -6.08 -11.13
C GLY A 173 -29.85 -6.89 -11.67
N GLN A 174 -29.62 -7.86 -12.55
CA GLN A 174 -30.65 -8.63 -13.18
C GLN A 174 -30.95 -9.94 -12.45
N TYR A 175 -30.06 -10.40 -11.57
CA TYR A 175 -30.16 -11.69 -10.87
C TYR A 175 -30.31 -12.91 -11.79
N GLY A 176 -30.23 -12.75 -13.12
CA GLY A 176 -30.52 -13.76 -14.12
C GLY A 176 -29.62 -14.98 -14.04
N LYS A 177 -28.33 -14.77 -13.73
CA LYS A 177 -27.33 -15.84 -13.71
C LYS A 177 -27.64 -16.96 -12.71
N PHE A 178 -28.21 -16.62 -11.56
CA PHE A 178 -28.50 -17.55 -10.47
C PHE A 178 -30.01 -17.76 -10.25
N TYR A 179 -30.87 -17.05 -10.99
CA TYR A 179 -32.31 -17.04 -10.74
C TYR A 179 -32.92 -18.42 -10.82
N SER A 180 -32.66 -19.18 -11.86
CA SER A 180 -33.27 -20.51 -12.06
C SER A 180 -32.87 -21.48 -10.94
N SER A 181 -31.66 -21.44 -10.46
CA SER A 181 -31.12 -22.34 -9.42
C SER A 181 -31.51 -21.93 -8.01
N PHE A 182 -31.60 -20.64 -7.72
CA PHE A 182 -31.71 -20.13 -6.35
C PHE A 182 -32.93 -19.27 -6.06
N LYS A 183 -33.88 -19.11 -7.01
CA LYS A 183 -35.06 -18.25 -6.85
C LYS A 183 -35.89 -18.52 -5.58
N ASN A 184 -35.84 -19.73 -5.06
CA ASN A 184 -36.58 -20.16 -3.87
C ASN A 184 -35.74 -20.09 -2.59
N ALA A 185 -34.42 -19.94 -2.70
CA ALA A 185 -33.51 -19.86 -1.52
C ALA A 185 -33.77 -18.59 -0.73
N THR A 186 -33.80 -18.71 0.60
CA THR A 186 -34.07 -17.60 1.53
C THR A 186 -33.06 -16.47 1.34
N TRP A 187 -31.76 -16.80 1.33
CA TRP A 187 -30.70 -15.81 1.13
C TRP A 187 -30.85 -15.02 -0.19
N TYR A 188 -31.32 -15.69 -1.26
CA TYR A 188 -31.51 -15.03 -2.55
C TYR A 188 -32.68 -14.02 -2.51
N LYS A 189 -33.79 -14.40 -1.85
CA LYS A 189 -34.95 -13.52 -1.67
C LYS A 189 -34.64 -12.32 -0.81
N GLU A 190 -33.85 -12.52 0.26
CA GLU A 190 -33.40 -11.47 1.16
C GLU A 190 -32.48 -10.49 0.43
N ASN A 191 -31.44 -10.97 -0.26
CA ASN A 191 -30.54 -10.12 -1.03
C ASN A 191 -31.27 -9.32 -2.11
N LYS A 192 -32.23 -9.93 -2.80
CA LYS A 192 -33.08 -9.24 -3.78
C LYS A 192 -33.88 -8.10 -3.12
N LYS A 193 -34.54 -8.39 -2.01
CA LYS A 193 -35.34 -7.41 -1.27
C LYS A 193 -34.49 -6.23 -0.77
N GLU A 194 -33.32 -6.52 -0.23
CA GLU A 194 -32.37 -5.48 0.22
C GLU A 194 -31.87 -4.61 -0.93
N SER A 195 -31.51 -5.22 -2.07
CA SER A 195 -31.07 -4.48 -3.25
C SER A 195 -32.18 -3.62 -3.85
N GLU A 196 -33.42 -4.11 -3.89
CA GLU A 196 -34.59 -3.34 -4.33
C GLU A 196 -34.90 -2.17 -3.39
N LYS A 197 -34.77 -2.39 -2.08
CA LYS A 197 -34.93 -1.35 -1.05
C LYS A 197 -33.87 -0.27 -1.23
N LEU A 198 -32.60 -0.65 -1.31
CA LEU A 198 -31.49 0.28 -1.50
C LEU A 198 -31.61 1.09 -2.79
N ALA A 199 -31.96 0.46 -3.90
CA ALA A 199 -32.18 1.14 -5.17
C ALA A 199 -33.28 2.20 -5.03
N LYS A 200 -34.39 1.89 -4.34
CA LYS A 200 -35.48 2.82 -4.10
C LYS A 200 -35.07 4.01 -3.20
N GLU A 201 -34.30 3.74 -2.13
CA GLU A 201 -33.75 4.76 -1.25
C GLU A 201 -32.83 5.74 -2.00
N LEU A 202 -32.07 5.22 -3.00
CA LEU A 202 -31.21 5.99 -3.88
C LEU A 202 -31.96 6.66 -5.05
N GLY A 203 -33.31 6.59 -5.09
CA GLY A 203 -34.15 7.23 -6.10
C GLY A 203 -34.30 6.45 -7.42
N TYR A 204 -33.94 5.17 -7.45
CA TYR A 204 -34.06 4.33 -8.64
C TYR A 204 -35.26 3.37 -8.54
N ASN A 205 -35.99 3.24 -9.63
CA ASN A 205 -37.16 2.32 -9.70
C ASN A 205 -36.79 0.85 -10.02
N LYS A 206 -35.50 0.58 -10.34
CA LYS A 206 -34.96 -0.75 -10.63
C LYS A 206 -33.51 -0.85 -10.18
N VAL A 207 -33.14 -2.01 -9.63
CA VAL A 207 -31.74 -2.30 -9.24
C VAL A 207 -30.78 -2.18 -10.43
N SER A 208 -31.18 -2.64 -11.64
CA SER A 208 -30.36 -2.52 -12.84
C SER A 208 -30.05 -1.06 -13.22
N LYS A 209 -30.95 -0.11 -12.92
CA LYS A 209 -30.70 1.31 -13.19
C LYS A 209 -29.75 1.94 -12.17
N SER A 210 -29.86 1.59 -10.88
CA SER A 210 -28.89 2.03 -9.87
C SER A 210 -27.50 1.45 -10.15
N LYS A 211 -27.41 0.17 -10.50
CA LYS A 211 -26.12 -0.46 -10.85
C LYS A 211 -25.48 0.14 -12.12
N LEU A 212 -26.29 0.50 -13.12
CA LEU A 212 -25.77 1.24 -14.28
C LEU A 212 -25.21 2.62 -13.90
N ALA A 213 -25.87 3.32 -12.97
CA ALA A 213 -25.37 4.61 -12.49
C ALA A 213 -24.05 4.45 -11.70
N VAL A 214 -23.96 3.42 -10.84
CA VAL A 214 -22.72 3.05 -10.15
C VAL A 214 -21.60 2.75 -11.13
N ALA A 215 -21.84 1.91 -12.15
CA ALA A 215 -20.86 1.57 -13.17
C ALA A 215 -20.36 2.82 -13.92
N LYS A 216 -21.24 3.80 -14.19
CA LYS A 216 -20.84 5.08 -14.80
C LYS A 216 -19.91 5.89 -13.88
N LYS A 217 -20.21 5.94 -12.59
CA LYS A 217 -19.36 6.62 -11.59
C LYS A 217 -17.99 5.96 -11.45
N ILE A 218 -17.92 4.63 -11.46
CA ILE A 218 -16.65 3.90 -11.45
C ILE A 218 -15.86 4.21 -12.73
N LYS A 219 -16.53 4.24 -13.90
CA LYS A 219 -15.91 4.63 -15.17
C LYS A 219 -15.35 6.06 -15.10
N GLU A 220 -16.10 7.03 -14.58
CA GLU A 220 -15.64 8.41 -14.36
C GLU A 220 -14.41 8.47 -13.45
N PHE A 221 -14.40 7.71 -12.35
CA PHE A 221 -13.26 7.57 -11.43
C PHE A 221 -11.99 7.10 -12.16
N VAL A 222 -12.08 6.04 -12.99
CA VAL A 222 -10.94 5.53 -13.77
C VAL A 222 -10.46 6.57 -14.79
N TYR A 223 -11.36 7.26 -15.50
CA TYR A 223 -10.99 8.32 -16.43
C TYR A 223 -10.31 9.52 -15.74
N SER A 224 -10.59 9.75 -14.46
CA SER A 224 -9.96 10.79 -13.65
C SER A 224 -8.62 10.36 -13.06
N GLY A 225 -8.11 9.17 -13.38
CA GLY A 225 -6.83 8.65 -12.92
C GLY A 225 -6.90 7.72 -11.71
N GLY A 226 -8.09 7.33 -11.25
CA GLY A 226 -8.26 6.32 -10.21
C GLY A 226 -7.84 4.93 -10.70
N PHE A 227 -7.20 4.15 -9.83
CA PHE A 227 -6.79 2.78 -10.13
C PHE A 227 -7.94 1.80 -9.82
N LEU A 228 -8.24 0.90 -10.76
CA LEU A 228 -9.26 -0.13 -10.63
C LEU A 228 -8.63 -1.52 -10.73
N PHE A 229 -8.95 -2.39 -9.77
CA PHE A 229 -8.54 -3.79 -9.76
C PHE A 229 -9.74 -4.71 -9.55
#